data_2e385496c33cba87c7649c7f5d82c807
#
_entry.id   2e385496c33cba87c7649c7f5d82c807
#
_cell.length_a   1.000
_cell.length_b   1.000
_cell.length_c   1.000
_cell.angle_alpha   90.00
_cell.angle_beta   90.00
_cell.angle_gamma   90.00
#
_symmetry.space_group_name_H-M   'P 1'
#
loop_
_entity.id
_entity.type
_entity.pdbx_description
1 polymer ?
#
loop_
_entity_poly.entity_id
_entity_poly.type
_entity_poly.pdbx_seq_one_letter_code
_entity_poly.pdbx_strand_id
1 'polypeptide(L)'
;MKKSLLLVSLLSMLALPAFAQEARQDISVSVTDISAPFASGQTVQLHSTAGFPGGLVSYRYDLTPHGALELNFQYDQNVQHFIFPEGNYHIHDRIEEFSGAYVYSFNFRNFNPFIEAGPAGIRFLPIDDAKTNTFTISSDTNVGAMYGAGIAYEISPSFDIRAELRGIVIKTPSFGYPGNDLRTGVYYNLYNPVIGIAYHF
;
A
#
# COMPACT_ATOMS: atom_id res chain seq x y z
N MET A 1 4.62 4.73 33.86
CA MET A 1 6.08 4.92 33.73
C MET A 1 6.71 4.12 32.55
N LYS A 2 6.40 2.84 32.30
CA LYS A 2 7.01 2.10 31.17
C LYS A 2 6.63 2.60 29.78
N LYS A 3 5.40 3.13 29.58
CA LYS A 3 4.94 3.67 28.28
C LYS A 3 5.58 5.01 27.92
N SER A 4 5.91 5.82 28.93
CA SER A 4 6.60 7.12 28.71
C SER A 4 8.06 6.94 28.33
N LEU A 5 8.72 5.88 28.84
CA LEU A 5 10.11 5.56 28.50
C LEU A 5 10.24 5.11 27.04
N LEU A 6 9.27 4.35 26.54
CA LEU A 6 9.22 3.91 25.14
C LEU A 6 9.02 5.09 24.18
N LEU A 7 8.20 6.07 24.55
CA LEU A 7 7.98 7.28 23.74
C LEU A 7 9.25 8.16 23.69
N VAL A 8 9.93 8.29 24.80
CA VAL A 8 11.18 9.06 24.88
C VAL A 8 12.33 8.38 24.13
N SER A 9 12.41 7.03 24.16
CA SER A 9 13.41 6.30 23.37
C SER A 9 13.12 6.34 21.87
N LEU A 10 11.86 6.39 21.47
CA LEU A 10 11.48 6.55 20.06
C LEU A 10 11.79 7.98 19.56
N LEU A 11 11.55 9.01 20.39
CA LEU A 11 11.90 10.39 20.06
C LEU A 11 13.42 10.62 20.05
N SER A 12 14.20 9.93 20.89
CA SER A 12 15.66 10.07 20.90
C SER A 12 16.34 9.38 19.72
N MET A 13 15.73 8.40 19.09
CA MET A 13 16.20 7.83 17.82
C MET A 13 16.00 8.78 16.62
N LEU A 14 15.07 9.73 16.71
CA LEU A 14 14.85 10.77 15.70
C LEU A 14 15.82 11.93 15.81
N ALA A 15 16.63 12.01 16.87
CA ALA A 15 17.60 13.06 17.12
C ALA A 15 19.03 12.62 16.79
N LEU A 16 19.24 11.85 15.72
CA LEU A 16 20.58 11.59 15.20
C LEU A 16 21.13 12.87 14.55
N PRO A 17 22.36 13.27 14.86
CA PRO A 17 22.91 14.53 14.39
C PRO A 17 23.01 14.52 12.86
N ALA A 18 22.47 15.56 12.25
CA ALA A 18 22.68 15.88 10.85
C ALA A 18 24.18 16.21 10.66
N PHE A 19 24.99 15.20 10.44
CA PHE A 19 26.26 15.42 9.76
C PHE A 19 25.91 15.80 8.32
N ALA A 20 26.62 16.78 7.76
CA ALA A 20 26.51 17.27 6.39
C ALA A 20 26.97 16.21 5.38
N GLN A 21 26.28 15.09 5.36
CA GLN A 21 26.34 14.05 4.37
C GLN A 21 25.07 14.23 3.55
N GLU A 22 25.19 14.29 2.23
CA GLU A 22 24.01 14.31 1.36
C GLU A 22 23.01 13.27 1.88
N ALA A 23 21.84 13.72 2.28
CA ALA A 23 20.81 12.87 2.81
C ALA A 23 20.44 11.82 1.74
N ARG A 24 20.86 10.57 1.96
CA ARG A 24 20.64 9.46 1.03
C ARG A 24 19.49 8.57 1.43
N GLN A 25 18.83 8.93 2.51
CA GLN A 25 17.78 8.11 3.09
C GLN A 25 16.61 9.00 3.45
N ASP A 26 15.44 8.48 3.24
CA ASP A 26 14.22 9.10 3.74
C ASP A 26 13.24 8.06 4.27
N ILE A 27 12.40 8.51 5.18
CA ILE A 27 11.24 7.78 5.67
C ILE A 27 10.00 8.62 5.42
N SER A 28 8.95 8.01 4.89
CA SER A 28 7.68 8.69 4.69
C SER A 28 6.54 8.02 5.43
N VAL A 29 5.57 8.85 5.82
CA VAL A 29 4.29 8.40 6.38
C VAL A 29 3.18 9.05 5.57
N SER A 30 2.28 8.22 5.07
CA SER A 30 1.26 8.64 4.13
C SER A 30 -0.11 8.07 4.51
N VAL A 31 -1.14 8.80 4.12
CA VAL A 31 -2.52 8.30 4.09
C VAL A 31 -2.80 7.76 2.70
N THR A 32 -3.55 6.67 2.66
CA THR A 32 -3.82 5.93 1.43
C THR A 32 -5.22 5.35 1.46
N ASP A 33 -5.69 4.88 0.30
CA ASP A 33 -6.96 4.18 0.16
C ASP A 33 -6.87 3.20 -1.01
N ILE A 34 -7.22 1.93 -0.77
CA ILE A 34 -7.17 0.89 -1.79
C ILE A 34 -8.55 0.65 -2.37
N SER A 35 -8.66 0.74 -3.69
CA SER A 35 -9.86 0.37 -4.42
C SER A 35 -9.54 -0.44 -5.69
N ALA A 36 -10.48 -1.24 -6.14
CA ALA A 36 -10.37 -1.94 -7.42
C ALA A 36 -11.66 -1.78 -8.24
N PRO A 37 -11.54 -1.60 -9.55
CA PRO A 37 -12.68 -1.73 -10.43
C PRO A 37 -13.16 -3.18 -10.48
N PHE A 38 -14.23 -3.42 -11.22
CA PHE A 38 -14.76 -4.76 -11.41
C PHE A 38 -13.73 -5.71 -12.03
N ALA A 39 -13.53 -6.87 -11.37
CA ALA A 39 -12.84 -8.01 -11.94
C ALA A 39 -13.86 -9.09 -12.24
N SER A 40 -14.00 -9.48 -13.50
CA SER A 40 -14.98 -10.48 -13.93
C SER A 40 -14.31 -11.83 -14.15
N GLY A 41 -14.74 -12.84 -13.40
CA GLY A 41 -14.46 -14.24 -13.65
C GLY A 41 -15.52 -14.87 -14.55
N GLN A 42 -15.49 -16.19 -14.68
CA GLN A 42 -16.49 -16.92 -15.50
C GLN A 42 -17.89 -16.88 -14.88
N THR A 43 -17.99 -16.97 -13.56
CA THR A 43 -19.27 -17.09 -12.81
C THR A 43 -19.42 -16.02 -11.73
N VAL A 44 -18.38 -15.26 -11.43
CA VAL A 44 -18.36 -14.29 -10.35
C VAL A 44 -17.75 -12.97 -10.80
N GLN A 45 -18.32 -11.87 -10.34
CA GLN A 45 -17.73 -10.53 -10.46
C GLN A 45 -17.26 -10.08 -9.08
N LEU A 46 -16.04 -9.61 -9.01
CA LEU A 46 -15.47 -9.02 -7.81
C LEU A 46 -15.39 -7.50 -7.97
N HIS A 47 -15.86 -6.78 -6.98
CA HIS A 47 -15.71 -5.33 -6.86
C HIS A 47 -15.22 -5.02 -5.45
N SER A 48 -14.16 -4.21 -5.39
CA SER A 48 -13.58 -3.76 -4.13
C SER A 48 -13.92 -2.28 -3.95
N THR A 49 -14.57 -1.95 -2.86
CA THR A 49 -14.89 -0.55 -2.54
C THR A 49 -13.94 -0.03 -1.48
N ALA A 50 -13.38 1.14 -1.76
CA ALA A 50 -12.69 1.94 -0.76
C ALA A 50 -13.61 2.10 0.48
N GLY A 51 -13.10 1.75 1.64
CA GLY A 51 -13.93 1.73 2.83
C GLY A 51 -13.44 2.64 3.94
N PHE A 52 -12.15 2.65 4.15
CA PHE A 52 -11.51 3.38 5.23
C PHE A 52 -10.12 3.85 4.79
N PRO A 53 -9.69 5.06 5.17
CA PRO A 53 -8.34 5.49 4.88
C PRO A 53 -7.33 4.58 5.60
N GLY A 54 -6.37 4.09 4.86
CA GLY A 54 -5.25 3.31 5.34
C GLY A 54 -4.02 4.16 5.64
N GLY A 55 -2.95 3.49 6.02
CA GLY A 55 -1.64 4.08 6.25
C GLY A 55 -0.55 3.36 5.48
N LEU A 56 0.38 4.13 4.92
CA LEU A 56 1.57 3.64 4.24
C LEU A 56 2.81 4.23 4.91
N VAL A 57 3.77 3.38 5.22
CA VAL A 57 5.12 3.77 5.65
C VAL A 57 6.09 3.30 4.59
N SER A 58 6.96 4.20 4.12
CA SER A 58 7.97 3.89 3.13
C SER A 58 9.36 4.29 3.65
N TYR A 59 10.35 3.48 3.31
CA TYR A 59 11.76 3.78 3.51
C TYR A 59 12.45 3.76 2.16
N ARG A 60 13.11 4.87 1.79
CA ARG A 60 13.81 5.04 0.53
C ARG A 60 15.30 5.23 0.77
N TYR A 61 16.10 4.59 -0.07
CA TYR A 61 17.55 4.70 -0.10
C TYR A 61 18.02 5.11 -1.50
N ASP A 62 18.62 6.29 -1.62
CA ASP A 62 19.11 6.83 -2.88
C ASP A 62 20.42 6.15 -3.29
N LEU A 63 20.38 5.42 -4.39
CA LEU A 63 21.55 4.80 -5.02
C LEU A 63 22.33 5.81 -5.88
N THR A 64 21.59 6.67 -6.55
CA THR A 64 22.09 7.73 -7.45
C THR A 64 21.21 8.97 -7.30
N PRO A 65 21.62 10.15 -7.84
CA PRO A 65 20.79 11.35 -7.79
C PRO A 65 19.39 11.19 -8.44
N HIS A 66 19.18 10.16 -9.26
CA HIS A 66 17.91 9.91 -9.94
C HIS A 66 17.30 8.56 -9.62
N GLY A 67 18.01 7.66 -8.96
CA GLY A 67 17.56 6.29 -8.74
C GLY A 67 17.64 5.87 -7.29
N ALA A 68 16.56 5.32 -6.76
CA ALA A 68 16.46 4.86 -5.39
C ALA A 68 15.83 3.47 -5.29
N LEU A 69 16.07 2.80 -4.18
CA LEU A 69 15.31 1.63 -3.74
C LEU A 69 14.36 2.05 -2.62
N GLU A 70 13.13 1.57 -2.70
CA GLU A 70 12.11 1.85 -1.71
C GLU A 70 11.51 0.55 -1.17
N LEU A 71 11.29 0.52 0.14
CA LEU A 71 10.56 -0.54 0.83
C LEU A 71 9.28 0.06 1.43
N ASN A 72 8.18 -0.61 1.21
CA ASN A 72 6.85 -0.15 1.60
C ASN A 72 6.16 -1.14 2.50
N PHE A 73 5.47 -0.63 3.52
CA PHE A 73 4.49 -1.36 4.30
C PHE A 73 3.20 -0.55 4.36
N GLN A 74 2.11 -1.15 3.92
CA GLN A 74 0.79 -0.54 3.94
C GLN A 74 -0.19 -1.37 4.74
N TYR A 75 -1.08 -0.68 5.45
CA TYR A 75 -2.22 -1.24 6.15
C TYR A 75 -3.48 -0.50 5.73
N ASP A 76 -4.47 -1.27 5.28
CA ASP A 76 -5.75 -0.74 4.80
C ASP A 76 -6.90 -1.66 5.19
N GLN A 77 -8.14 -1.19 5.08
CA GLN A 77 -9.34 -2.00 5.24
C GLN A 77 -10.29 -1.76 4.07
N ASN A 78 -10.89 -2.82 3.59
CA ASN A 78 -11.71 -2.78 2.40
C ASN A 78 -12.90 -3.74 2.53
N VAL A 79 -13.92 -3.56 1.68
CA VAL A 79 -15.01 -4.51 1.56
C VAL A 79 -15.01 -5.08 0.14
N GLN A 80 -14.78 -6.38 0.02
CA GLN A 80 -14.83 -7.12 -1.22
C GLN A 80 -16.27 -7.57 -1.47
N HIS A 81 -16.81 -7.21 -2.63
CA HIS A 81 -18.17 -7.59 -3.05
C HIS A 81 -18.07 -8.65 -4.15
N PHE A 82 -18.51 -9.86 -3.85
CA PHE A 82 -18.62 -10.95 -4.79
C PHE A 82 -20.06 -11.05 -5.29
N ILE A 83 -20.27 -10.87 -6.58
CA ILE A 83 -21.58 -10.83 -7.22
C ILE A 83 -21.74 -12.10 -8.04
N PHE A 84 -22.73 -12.93 -7.68
CA PHE A 84 -23.12 -14.16 -8.36
C PHE A 84 -24.54 -14.06 -8.89
N PRO A 85 -24.93 -14.89 -9.87
CA PRO A 85 -26.33 -14.99 -10.31
C PRO A 85 -27.32 -15.38 -9.20
N GLU A 86 -26.85 -16.13 -8.19
CA GLU A 86 -27.66 -16.67 -7.09
C GLU A 86 -27.63 -15.83 -5.81
N GLY A 87 -26.76 -14.81 -5.73
CA GLY A 87 -26.65 -13.95 -4.55
C GLY A 87 -25.34 -13.19 -4.45
N ASN A 88 -25.28 -12.28 -3.51
CA ASN A 88 -24.11 -11.43 -3.27
C ASN A 88 -23.48 -11.77 -1.92
N TYR A 89 -22.15 -11.90 -1.92
CA TYR A 89 -21.34 -12.05 -0.71
C TYR A 89 -20.48 -10.82 -0.50
N HIS A 90 -20.35 -10.40 0.76
CA HIS A 90 -19.52 -9.32 1.18
C HIS A 90 -18.50 -9.84 2.17
N ILE A 91 -17.24 -9.48 1.99
CA ILE A 91 -16.14 -9.81 2.89
C ILE A 91 -15.44 -8.53 3.26
N HIS A 92 -15.56 -8.13 4.52
CA HIS A 92 -14.76 -7.08 5.09
C HIS A 92 -13.37 -7.65 5.39
N ASP A 93 -12.35 -7.09 4.80
CA ASP A 93 -10.99 -7.57 4.97
C ASP A 93 -10.02 -6.45 5.33
N ARG A 94 -8.98 -6.86 6.03
CA ARG A 94 -7.79 -6.10 6.28
C ARG A 94 -6.79 -6.45 5.19
N ILE A 95 -6.18 -5.44 4.61
CA ILE A 95 -5.16 -5.56 3.58
C ILE A 95 -3.83 -5.13 4.18
N GLU A 96 -2.86 -6.04 4.17
CA GLU A 96 -1.47 -5.79 4.52
C GLU A 96 -0.64 -5.94 3.25
N GLU A 97 0.03 -4.86 2.82
CA GLU A 97 0.92 -4.88 1.65
C GLU A 97 2.38 -4.73 2.10
N PHE A 98 3.24 -5.53 1.51
CA PHE A 98 4.69 -5.36 1.52
C PHE A 98 5.17 -5.26 0.09
N SER A 99 5.88 -4.19 -0.24
CA SER A 99 6.48 -4.05 -1.57
C SER A 99 7.88 -3.49 -1.51
N GLY A 100 8.62 -3.76 -2.57
CA GLY A 100 9.90 -3.14 -2.82
C GLY A 100 9.90 -2.57 -4.23
N ALA A 101 10.33 -1.33 -4.40
CA ALA A 101 10.31 -0.66 -5.68
C ALA A 101 11.65 -0.06 -6.04
N TYR A 102 11.93 0.00 -7.33
CA TYR A 102 12.92 0.92 -7.87
C TYR A 102 12.20 2.21 -8.25
N VAL A 103 12.69 3.32 -7.73
CA VAL A 103 12.15 4.66 -7.96
C VAL A 103 13.10 5.43 -8.86
N TYR A 104 12.58 6.07 -9.90
CA TYR A 104 13.33 6.97 -10.75
C TYR A 104 12.75 8.38 -10.65
N SER A 105 13.55 9.35 -10.18
CA SER A 105 13.16 10.73 -9.92
C SER A 105 13.70 11.68 -10.98
N PHE A 106 12.84 12.60 -11.41
CA PHE A 106 13.19 13.72 -12.30
C PHE A 106 13.34 14.98 -11.44
N ASN A 107 14.58 15.47 -11.26
CA ASN A 107 14.85 16.54 -10.31
C ASN A 107 14.69 17.92 -10.97
N PHE A 108 13.63 18.65 -10.62
CA PHE A 108 13.35 20.02 -11.08
C PHE A 108 13.27 20.99 -9.90
N ARG A 109 14.39 21.37 -9.32
CA ARG A 109 14.47 22.21 -8.11
C ARG A 109 13.65 21.58 -6.96
N ASN A 110 12.58 22.27 -6.53
CA ASN A 110 11.72 21.82 -5.43
C ASN A 110 10.60 20.86 -5.89
N PHE A 111 10.48 20.59 -7.19
CA PHE A 111 9.43 19.76 -7.76
C PHE A 111 10.05 18.54 -8.44
N ASN A 112 9.88 17.38 -7.84
CA ASN A 112 10.55 16.15 -8.23
C ASN A 112 9.51 15.06 -8.59
N PRO A 113 9.05 15.03 -9.85
CA PRO A 113 8.23 13.92 -10.32
C PRO A 113 9.03 12.61 -10.26
N PHE A 114 8.35 11.51 -10.00
CA PHE A 114 8.97 10.20 -9.98
C PHE A 114 8.04 9.13 -10.54
N ILE A 115 8.64 8.04 -10.97
CA ILE A 115 7.97 6.80 -11.32
C ILE A 115 8.60 5.66 -10.54
N GLU A 116 7.83 4.64 -10.27
CA GLU A 116 8.27 3.50 -9.50
C GLU A 116 7.70 2.19 -10.02
N ALA A 117 8.42 1.10 -9.82
CA ALA A 117 7.93 -0.24 -10.11
C ALA A 117 8.71 -1.29 -9.31
N GLY A 118 8.05 -2.41 -8.99
CA GLY A 118 8.67 -3.51 -8.29
C GLY A 118 7.74 -4.64 -7.90
N PRO A 119 8.22 -5.64 -7.17
CA PRO A 119 7.40 -6.71 -6.63
C PRO A 119 6.55 -6.23 -5.46
N ALA A 120 5.35 -6.80 -5.32
CA ALA A 120 4.45 -6.59 -4.19
C ALA A 120 3.86 -7.90 -3.71
N GLY A 121 3.64 -8.00 -2.40
CA GLY A 121 2.88 -9.07 -1.76
C GLY A 121 1.75 -8.48 -0.94
N ILE A 122 0.54 -9.00 -1.13
CA ILE A 122 -0.64 -8.56 -0.39
C ILE A 122 -1.22 -9.74 0.37
N ARG A 123 -1.52 -9.50 1.63
CA ARG A 123 -2.23 -10.41 2.50
C ARG A 123 -3.62 -9.84 2.81
N PHE A 124 -4.64 -10.62 2.44
CA PHE A 124 -6.03 -10.34 2.75
C PHE A 124 -6.43 -11.12 4.00
N LEU A 125 -6.89 -10.41 5.02
CA LEU A 125 -7.29 -10.98 6.30
C LEU A 125 -8.75 -10.66 6.56
N PRO A 126 -9.67 -11.62 6.38
CA PRO A 126 -11.08 -11.41 6.63
C PRO A 126 -11.35 -11.00 8.08
N ILE A 127 -12.29 -10.07 8.25
CA ILE A 127 -12.79 -9.62 9.54
C ILE A 127 -14.20 -10.19 9.72
N ASP A 128 -14.42 -10.93 10.81
CA ASP A 128 -15.74 -11.47 11.15
C ASP A 128 -16.58 -10.40 11.86
N ASP A 129 -17.30 -9.62 11.06
CA ASP A 129 -18.21 -8.58 11.55
C ASP A 129 -19.49 -8.51 10.71
N ALA A 130 -20.36 -7.53 11.01
CA ALA A 130 -21.64 -7.32 10.31
C ALA A 130 -21.51 -7.00 8.81
N LYS A 131 -20.29 -6.68 8.31
CA LYS A 131 -19.99 -6.42 6.90
C LYS A 131 -19.53 -7.68 6.16
N THR A 132 -19.36 -8.81 6.87
CA THR A 132 -19.01 -10.11 6.30
C THR A 132 -20.23 -11.03 6.41
N ASN A 133 -20.75 -11.49 5.27
CA ASN A 133 -21.96 -12.32 5.22
C ASN A 133 -21.70 -13.73 4.65
N THR A 134 -20.48 -14.22 4.76
CA THR A 134 -20.10 -15.57 4.34
C THR A 134 -19.49 -16.36 5.49
N PHE A 135 -19.58 -17.69 5.41
CA PHE A 135 -19.10 -18.60 6.45
C PHE A 135 -17.81 -19.30 5.97
N THR A 136 -16.90 -19.56 6.90
CA THR A 136 -15.68 -20.36 6.67
C THR A 136 -14.73 -19.76 5.61
N ILE A 137 -14.19 -18.59 5.90
CA ILE A 137 -13.18 -17.91 5.09
C ILE A 137 -11.84 -17.90 5.81
N SER A 138 -10.76 -17.96 5.05
CA SER A 138 -9.38 -17.90 5.55
C SER A 138 -8.61 -16.74 4.92
N SER A 139 -7.51 -16.36 5.53
CA SER A 139 -6.61 -15.39 4.93
C SER A 139 -6.05 -15.89 3.60
N ASP A 140 -5.89 -14.99 2.65
CA ASP A 140 -5.28 -15.25 1.36
C ASP A 140 -4.07 -14.34 1.16
N THR A 141 -2.99 -14.88 0.59
CA THR A 141 -1.77 -14.12 0.31
C THR A 141 -1.41 -14.28 -1.15
N ASN A 142 -1.31 -13.18 -1.83
CA ASN A 142 -1.00 -13.14 -3.25
C ASN A 142 0.22 -12.26 -3.50
N VAL A 143 1.01 -12.65 -4.50
CA VAL A 143 2.16 -11.88 -4.98
C VAL A 143 1.87 -11.33 -6.38
N GLY A 144 2.41 -10.16 -6.65
CA GLY A 144 2.20 -9.46 -7.89
C GLY A 144 3.27 -8.40 -8.13
N ALA A 145 2.92 -7.39 -8.89
CA ALA A 145 3.79 -6.27 -9.20
C ALA A 145 3.09 -4.95 -8.87
N MET A 146 3.84 -4.02 -8.29
CA MET A 146 3.41 -2.65 -8.11
C MET A 146 4.07 -1.75 -9.13
N TYR A 147 3.41 -0.67 -9.46
CA TYR A 147 3.91 0.45 -10.25
C TYR A 147 3.25 1.73 -9.78
N GLY A 148 3.91 2.85 -9.99
CA GLY A 148 3.37 4.13 -9.54
C GLY A 148 4.00 5.31 -10.26
N ALA A 149 3.35 6.44 -10.10
CA ALA A 149 3.88 7.73 -10.50
C ALA A 149 3.42 8.78 -9.48
N GLY A 150 4.32 9.68 -9.14
CA GLY A 150 4.04 10.69 -8.14
C GLY A 150 4.89 11.93 -8.30
N ILE A 151 4.72 12.79 -7.32
CA ILE A 151 5.40 14.07 -7.22
C ILE A 151 5.86 14.22 -5.77
N ALA A 152 7.12 14.54 -5.58
CA ALA A 152 7.65 15.03 -4.32
C ALA A 152 7.89 16.54 -4.43
N TYR A 153 7.35 17.29 -3.48
CA TYR A 153 7.56 18.74 -3.38
C TYR A 153 8.36 19.06 -2.15
N GLU A 154 9.57 19.56 -2.34
CA GLU A 154 10.50 19.93 -1.27
C GLU A 154 10.01 21.20 -0.58
N ILE A 155 9.61 21.07 0.69
CA ILE A 155 9.24 22.20 1.57
C ILE A 155 10.49 22.75 2.23
N SER A 156 11.41 21.86 2.59
CA SER A 156 12.70 22.18 3.21
C SER A 156 13.73 21.10 2.84
N PRO A 157 15.03 21.34 3.07
CA PRO A 157 16.05 20.33 2.81
C PRO A 157 15.84 18.98 3.52
N SER A 158 15.01 18.95 4.55
CA SER A 158 14.71 17.73 5.32
C SER A 158 13.29 17.21 5.14
N PHE A 159 12.40 17.91 4.44
CA PHE A 159 10.99 17.51 4.35
C PHE A 159 10.40 17.72 2.96
N ASP A 160 9.74 16.69 2.46
CA ASP A 160 8.91 16.69 1.25
C ASP A 160 7.45 16.42 1.58
N ILE A 161 6.54 17.01 0.80
CA ILE A 161 5.19 16.47 0.61
C ILE A 161 5.22 15.57 -0.62
N ARG A 162 4.68 14.35 -0.50
CA ARG A 162 4.54 13.39 -1.60
C ARG A 162 3.08 13.15 -1.90
N ALA A 163 2.75 13.14 -3.20
CA ALA A 163 1.47 12.70 -3.70
C ALA A 163 1.73 11.74 -4.87
N GLU A 164 1.12 10.55 -4.82
CA GLU A 164 1.33 9.53 -5.84
C GLU A 164 0.05 8.73 -6.11
N LEU A 165 0.02 8.11 -7.27
CA LEU A 165 -0.97 7.11 -7.64
C LEU A 165 -0.23 5.80 -7.92
N ARG A 166 -0.48 4.80 -7.08
CA ARG A 166 0.07 3.45 -7.19
C ARG A 166 -0.96 2.52 -7.82
N GLY A 167 -0.46 1.57 -8.59
CA GLY A 167 -1.23 0.44 -9.10
C GLY A 167 -0.58 -0.86 -8.67
N ILE A 168 -1.37 -1.84 -8.23
CA ILE A 168 -0.87 -3.15 -7.85
C ILE A 168 -1.61 -4.21 -8.65
N VAL A 169 -0.91 -4.85 -9.56
CA VAL A 169 -1.44 -5.97 -10.37
C VAL A 169 -1.22 -7.25 -9.61
N ILE A 170 -2.31 -7.89 -9.20
CA ILE A 170 -2.27 -9.07 -8.35
C ILE A 170 -3.44 -10.00 -8.71
N LYS A 171 -3.32 -11.27 -8.35
CA LYS A 171 -4.42 -12.22 -8.50
C LYS A 171 -5.52 -11.90 -7.48
N THR A 172 -6.77 -12.00 -7.90
CA THR A 172 -7.93 -11.80 -7.01
C THR A 172 -7.90 -12.77 -5.83
N PRO A 173 -8.27 -12.33 -4.61
CA PRO A 173 -8.32 -13.19 -3.44
C PRO A 173 -9.44 -14.25 -3.59
N SER A 174 -9.20 -15.42 -3.02
CA SER A 174 -10.14 -16.55 -3.02
C SER A 174 -10.63 -16.95 -1.64
N PHE A 175 -9.99 -16.44 -0.59
CA PHE A 175 -10.32 -16.67 0.82
C PHE A 175 -10.50 -18.14 1.23
N GLY A 176 -9.97 -19.10 0.43
CA GLY A 176 -10.04 -20.53 0.72
C GLY A 176 -11.44 -21.13 0.76
N TYR A 177 -12.46 -20.44 0.20
CA TYR A 177 -13.84 -20.91 0.20
C TYR A 177 -13.96 -22.30 -0.47
N PRO A 178 -14.61 -23.27 0.17
CA PRO A 178 -14.82 -24.60 -0.41
C PRO A 178 -15.70 -24.52 -1.65
N GLY A 179 -15.24 -25.08 -2.78
CA GLY A 179 -16.05 -25.15 -4.01
C GLY A 179 -15.53 -24.27 -5.15
N ASN A 180 -14.46 -23.51 -4.98
CA ASN A 180 -13.93 -22.56 -5.98
C ASN A 180 -14.88 -21.39 -6.34
N ASP A 181 -15.98 -21.23 -5.67
CA ASP A 181 -17.04 -20.30 -6.06
C ASP A 181 -16.61 -18.83 -5.97
N LEU A 182 -15.74 -18.47 -5.03
CA LEU A 182 -15.17 -17.13 -4.93
C LEU A 182 -13.96 -16.88 -5.85
N ARG A 183 -13.49 -17.91 -6.60
CA ARG A 183 -12.34 -17.75 -7.48
C ARG A 183 -12.74 -17.12 -8.80
N THR A 184 -12.37 -15.86 -9.01
CA THR A 184 -12.45 -15.28 -10.37
C THR A 184 -11.35 -15.83 -11.27
N GLY A 185 -10.20 -16.23 -10.71
CA GLY A 185 -9.04 -16.76 -11.43
C GLY A 185 -8.27 -15.73 -12.26
N VAL A 186 -8.64 -14.45 -12.21
CA VAL A 186 -8.06 -13.39 -13.00
C VAL A 186 -7.13 -12.49 -12.16
N TYR A 187 -6.26 -11.79 -12.85
CA TYR A 187 -5.52 -10.68 -12.28
C TYR A 187 -6.36 -9.41 -12.36
N TYR A 188 -6.27 -8.57 -11.34
CA TYR A 188 -6.89 -7.26 -11.33
C TYR A 188 -5.90 -6.20 -10.86
N ASN A 189 -6.24 -4.95 -11.07
CA ASN A 189 -5.42 -3.83 -10.66
C ASN A 189 -6.07 -3.13 -9.48
N LEU A 190 -5.36 -3.06 -8.38
CA LEU A 190 -5.72 -2.24 -7.23
C LEU A 190 -5.19 -0.83 -7.46
N TYR A 191 -6.03 0.17 -7.32
CA TYR A 191 -5.65 1.58 -7.37
C TYR A 191 -5.49 2.12 -5.96
N ASN A 192 -4.43 2.86 -5.74
CA ASN A 192 -4.01 3.29 -4.44
C ASN A 192 -3.48 4.74 -4.52
N PRO A 193 -4.35 5.76 -4.39
CA PRO A 193 -3.92 7.13 -4.21
C PRO A 193 -3.27 7.30 -2.83
N VAL A 194 -2.15 8.00 -2.79
CA VAL A 194 -1.32 8.19 -1.60
C VAL A 194 -0.94 9.66 -1.47
N ILE A 195 -1.02 10.18 -0.25
CA ILE A 195 -0.50 11.51 0.10
C ILE A 195 0.18 11.45 1.46
N GLY A 196 1.38 12.02 1.57
CA GLY A 196 2.15 11.95 2.80
C GLY A 196 3.28 12.94 2.89
N ILE A 197 4.08 12.76 3.93
CA ILE A 197 5.26 13.56 4.24
C ILE A 197 6.46 12.61 4.36
N ALA A 198 7.58 13.00 3.75
CA ALA A 198 8.86 12.34 3.86
C ALA A 198 9.85 13.19 4.64
N TYR A 199 10.70 12.54 5.42
CA TYR A 199 11.81 13.13 6.15
C TYR A 199 13.13 12.55 5.66
N HIS A 200 14.02 13.42 5.22
CA HIS A 200 15.37 13.10 4.72
C HIS A 200 16.43 13.18 5.81
N PHE A 201 17.35 12.20 5.87
CA PHE A 201 18.42 12.11 6.86
C PHE A 201 19.67 11.41 6.34
#